data_ff3a3778eb9e339fe42fda336ddba5b2
#
_entry.id   ff3a3778eb9e339fe42fda336ddba5b2
#
_cell.length_a   1.000
_cell.length_b   1.000
_cell.length_c   1.000
_cell.angle_alpha   90.00
_cell.angle_beta   90.00
_cell.angle_gamma   90.00
#
_symmetry.space_group_name_H-M   'P 1'
#
loop_
_entity.id
_entity.type
_entity.pdbx_description
1 polymer ?
#
loop_
_entity_poly.entity_id
_entity_poly.type
_entity_poly.pdbx_seq_one_letter_code
_entity_poly.pdbx_strand_id
1 'polypeptide(L)'
;MGDGRGGESIYGRQFADESFEGSAGSHRVAGLLSMANSGRNSNGSQFFITLSPMAHLDGKHVVFGRVRSGMEVVKAIANVAGRPNGAVPAHDVIIGECGMMPK
;
A
#
# COMPACT_ATOMS: atom_id res chain seq x y z
N MET A 1 9.16 11.56 -2.41
CA MET A 1 10.52 11.07 -2.53
C MET A 1 10.55 9.67 -3.14
N GLY A 2 10.74 8.97 -3.72
CA GLY A 2 10.66 7.63 -4.28
C GLY A 2 11.49 6.58 -3.55
N ASP A 3 11.86 6.84 -2.31
CA ASP A 3 12.77 5.99 -1.54
C ASP A 3 12.16 5.43 -0.27
N GLY A 4 10.86 5.53 -0.12
CA GLY A 4 10.14 5.04 1.05
C GLY A 4 10.04 6.03 2.20
N ARG A 5 10.56 7.23 2.03
CA ARG A 5 10.48 8.29 3.03
C ARG A 5 9.45 9.33 2.64
N GLY A 6 8.97 10.06 3.61
CA GLY A 6 8.04 11.16 3.37
C GLY A 6 6.60 10.74 3.30
N GLY A 7 5.76 11.68 2.96
CA GLY A 7 4.32 11.50 2.90
C GLY A 7 3.62 12.00 4.16
N GLU A 8 2.46 12.60 3.96
CA GLU A 8 1.62 13.03 5.07
C GLU A 8 0.15 12.91 4.66
N SER A 9 -0.73 12.79 5.64
CA SER A 9 -2.15 12.64 5.40
C SER A 9 -2.84 13.99 5.34
N ILE A 10 -4.11 13.98 4.92
CA ILE A 10 -4.96 15.17 4.98
C ILE A 10 -5.29 15.56 6.43
N TYR A 11 -5.06 14.67 7.39
CA TYR A 11 -5.31 14.91 8.81
C TYR A 11 -4.09 15.41 9.54
N GLY A 12 -2.97 15.58 8.84
CA GLY A 12 -1.70 15.95 9.40
C GLY A 12 -0.65 14.90 9.06
N ARG A 13 0.44 14.87 9.82
CA ARG A 13 1.57 14.01 9.52
C ARG A 13 1.22 12.52 9.59
N GLN A 14 0.49 12.15 10.63
CA GLN A 14 0.07 10.75 10.85
C GLN A 14 -1.32 10.74 11.45
N PHE A 15 -1.99 9.60 11.32
CA PHE A 15 -3.29 9.42 11.94
C PHE A 15 -3.44 8.01 12.47
N ALA A 16 -4.43 7.84 13.36
CA ALA A 16 -4.68 6.57 14.04
C ALA A 16 -5.18 5.50 13.09
N ASP A 17 -4.94 4.26 13.46
CA ASP A 17 -5.50 3.11 12.76
C ASP A 17 -7.03 3.16 12.86
N GLU A 18 -7.69 3.06 11.69
CA GLU A 18 -9.12 3.25 11.63
C GLU A 18 -9.89 2.02 12.14
N SER A 19 -9.54 0.85 11.65
CA SER A 19 -10.18 -0.40 12.05
C SER A 19 -9.36 -1.59 11.58
N PHE A 20 -9.43 -2.69 12.33
CA PHE A 20 -8.92 -3.98 11.90
C PHE A 20 -10.03 -5.03 11.83
N GLU A 21 -11.28 -4.62 11.94
CA GLU A 21 -12.42 -5.54 11.92
C GLU A 21 -12.71 -6.01 10.51
N GLY A 22 -13.14 -7.27 10.41
CA GLY A 22 -13.51 -7.86 9.14
C GLY A 22 -12.38 -7.82 8.13
N SER A 23 -12.68 -7.44 6.91
CA SER A 23 -11.69 -7.39 5.84
C SER A 23 -10.63 -6.30 6.02
N ALA A 24 -10.90 -5.29 6.86
CA ALA A 24 -9.93 -4.22 7.10
C ALA A 24 -8.67 -4.71 7.82
N GLY A 25 -8.73 -5.84 8.49
CA GLY A 25 -7.57 -6.40 9.18
C GLY A 25 -6.97 -7.62 8.50
N SER A 26 -7.52 -8.07 7.39
CA SER A 26 -7.15 -9.35 6.79
C SER A 26 -6.36 -9.16 5.49
N HIS A 27 -5.20 -9.81 5.43
CA HIS A 27 -4.32 -9.81 4.26
C HIS A 27 -4.25 -11.21 3.64
N ARG A 28 -5.40 -11.88 3.52
CA ARG A 28 -5.43 -13.29 3.10
C ARG A 28 -5.32 -13.53 1.61
N VAL A 29 -5.40 -12.49 0.80
CA VAL A 29 -5.30 -12.61 -0.66
C VAL A 29 -4.35 -11.56 -1.21
N ALA A 30 -3.89 -11.79 -2.44
CA ALA A 30 -3.11 -10.79 -3.19
C ALA A 30 -4.02 -9.68 -3.70
N GLY A 31 -3.43 -8.55 -4.02
CA GLY A 31 -4.15 -7.44 -4.66
C GLY A 31 -4.88 -6.53 -3.69
N LEU A 32 -4.53 -6.57 -2.42
CA LEU A 32 -5.13 -5.67 -1.42
C LEU A 32 -4.30 -4.41 -1.27
N LEU A 33 -5.00 -3.27 -1.11
CA LEU A 33 -4.38 -2.00 -0.78
C LEU A 33 -4.40 -1.84 0.73
N SER A 34 -3.24 -1.64 1.32
CA SER A 34 -3.09 -1.56 2.76
C SER A 34 -2.17 -0.41 3.12
N MET A 35 -2.44 0.22 4.26
CA MET A 35 -1.66 1.37 4.71
C MET A 35 -0.29 0.94 5.22
N ALA A 36 0.75 1.61 4.71
CA ALA A 36 2.07 1.50 5.32
C ALA A 36 2.10 2.32 6.62
N ASN A 37 2.88 1.86 7.57
CA ASN A 37 3.05 2.59 8.83
C ASN A 37 4.37 2.21 9.48
N SER A 38 4.71 2.91 10.55
CA SER A 38 5.91 2.65 11.35
C SER A 38 5.56 2.13 12.75
N GLY A 39 4.38 1.52 12.88
CA GLY A 39 3.86 1.01 14.13
C GLY A 39 2.41 1.43 14.32
N ARG A 40 1.87 1.22 15.51
CA ARG A 40 0.48 1.56 15.78
C ARG A 40 0.20 3.05 15.57
N ASN A 41 -0.93 3.33 14.95
CA ASN A 41 -1.45 4.70 14.83
C ASN A 41 -0.45 5.65 14.18
N SER A 42 0.24 5.18 13.12
CA SER A 42 1.25 5.97 12.42
C SER A 42 1.00 6.02 10.92
N ASN A 43 -0.25 6.04 10.50
CA ASN A 43 -0.62 6.10 9.10
C ASN A 43 -0.37 7.50 8.54
N GLY A 44 0.30 7.57 7.41
CA GLY A 44 0.52 8.82 6.67
C GLY A 44 -0.23 8.79 5.35
N SER A 45 0.51 8.77 4.26
CA SER A 45 -0.06 8.67 2.92
C SER A 45 0.57 7.56 2.08
N GLN A 46 1.49 6.82 2.64
CA GLN A 46 2.07 5.67 1.94
C GLN A 46 1.16 4.46 2.06
N PHE A 47 1.09 3.71 0.99
CA PHE A 47 0.33 2.46 0.97
C PHE A 47 1.09 1.43 0.13
N PHE A 48 0.68 0.18 0.25
CA PHE A 48 1.25 -0.89 -0.55
C PHE A 48 0.14 -1.77 -1.11
N ILE A 49 0.51 -2.56 -2.10
CA ILE A 49 -0.39 -3.53 -2.73
C ILE A 49 0.22 -4.91 -2.52
N THR A 50 -0.56 -5.82 -1.94
CA THR A 50 -0.07 -7.16 -1.68
C THR A 50 0.05 -7.95 -2.98
N LEU A 51 1.15 -8.71 -3.10
CA LEU A 51 1.39 -9.58 -4.26
C LEU A 51 1.07 -11.03 -3.94
N SER A 52 0.88 -11.35 -2.69
CA SER A 52 0.55 -12.68 -2.20
C SER A 52 -0.17 -12.55 -0.86
N PRO A 53 -0.80 -13.62 -0.35
CA PRO A 53 -1.35 -13.58 1.00
C PRO A 53 -0.26 -13.26 2.03
N MET A 54 -0.56 -12.36 2.96
CA MET A 54 0.39 -11.86 3.95
C MET A 54 -0.24 -11.79 5.32
N ALA A 55 -0.61 -12.94 5.86
CA ALA A 55 -1.32 -13.01 7.14
C ALA A 55 -0.53 -12.39 8.30
N HIS A 56 0.78 -12.31 8.20
CA HIS A 56 1.61 -11.70 9.24
C HIS A 56 1.38 -10.18 9.39
N LEU A 57 0.69 -9.57 8.45
CA LEU A 57 0.34 -8.15 8.52
C LEU A 57 -1.02 -7.90 9.16
N ASP A 58 -1.78 -8.96 9.42
CA ASP A 58 -3.11 -8.83 10.00
C ASP A 58 -3.04 -8.17 11.37
N GLY A 59 -3.92 -7.20 11.60
CA GLY A 59 -3.98 -6.45 12.84
C GLY A 59 -2.87 -5.41 13.00
N LYS A 60 -2.03 -5.21 11.99
CA LYS A 60 -0.92 -4.25 12.03
C LYS A 60 -1.06 -3.18 10.96
N HIS A 61 -1.64 -3.51 9.84
CA HIS A 61 -1.86 -2.61 8.72
C HIS A 61 -3.33 -2.60 8.34
N VAL A 62 -3.86 -1.42 8.06
CA VAL A 62 -5.27 -1.27 7.72
C VAL A 62 -5.46 -1.45 6.23
N VAL A 63 -6.27 -2.43 5.85
CA VAL A 63 -6.66 -2.68 4.46
C VAL A 63 -7.82 -1.76 4.12
N PHE A 64 -7.70 -0.99 3.04
CA PHE A 64 -8.75 -0.04 2.66
C PHE A 64 -9.26 -0.23 1.23
N GLY A 65 -8.70 -1.15 0.48
CA GLY A 65 -9.15 -1.37 -0.87
C GLY A 65 -8.56 -2.62 -1.49
N ARG A 66 -8.93 -2.85 -2.73
CA ARG A 66 -8.38 -3.96 -3.51
C ARG A 66 -8.23 -3.56 -4.97
N VAL A 67 -7.32 -4.22 -5.66
CA VAL A 67 -7.14 -4.01 -7.10
C VAL A 67 -8.31 -4.65 -7.83
N ARG A 68 -9.04 -3.84 -8.57
CA ARG A 68 -10.18 -4.29 -9.36
C ARG A 68 -9.74 -4.88 -10.70
N SER A 69 -8.74 -4.26 -11.31
CA SER A 69 -8.16 -4.71 -12.58
C SER A 69 -6.74 -4.19 -12.67
N GLY A 70 -5.93 -4.77 -13.53
CA GLY A 70 -4.58 -4.30 -13.75
C GLY A 70 -3.51 -4.93 -12.85
N MET A 71 -3.78 -6.09 -12.26
CA MET A 71 -2.75 -6.78 -11.44
C MET A 71 -1.48 -7.06 -12.22
N GLU A 72 -1.58 -7.25 -13.53
CA GLU A 72 -0.40 -7.45 -14.38
C GLU A 72 0.50 -6.22 -14.38
N VAL A 73 -0.07 -5.03 -14.25
CA VAL A 73 0.70 -3.79 -14.11
C VAL A 73 1.42 -3.75 -12.77
N VAL A 74 0.72 -4.14 -11.69
CA VAL A 74 1.29 -4.20 -10.35
C VAL A 74 2.49 -5.16 -10.34
N LYS A 75 2.34 -6.32 -10.96
CA LYS A 75 3.43 -7.29 -11.06
C LYS A 75 4.61 -6.77 -11.87
N ALA A 76 4.34 -6.01 -12.92
CA ALA A 76 5.39 -5.38 -13.72
C ALA A 76 6.17 -4.36 -12.88
N ILE A 77 5.47 -3.57 -12.07
CA ILE A 77 6.12 -2.64 -11.14
C ILE A 77 7.02 -3.39 -10.16
N ALA A 78 6.53 -4.50 -9.63
CA ALA A 78 7.30 -5.32 -8.70
C ALA A 78 8.58 -5.84 -9.34
N ASN A 79 8.56 -6.16 -10.64
CA ASN A 79 9.73 -6.63 -11.35
C ASN A 79 10.84 -5.57 -11.44
N VAL A 80 10.48 -4.29 -11.63
CA VAL A 80 11.48 -3.21 -11.64
C VAL A 80 11.93 -2.82 -10.24
N ALA A 81 11.08 -3.03 -9.25
CA ALA A 81 11.37 -2.67 -7.86
C ALA A 81 11.94 -3.84 -7.06
N GLY A 82 11.94 -5.03 -7.61
CA GLY A 82 12.25 -6.26 -6.87
C GLY A 82 13.71 -6.50 -6.66
N ARG A 83 14.40 -5.61 -6.00
CA ARG A 83 15.81 -5.77 -5.68
C ARG A 83 15.99 -6.18 -4.24
N PRO A 84 16.96 -7.05 -3.93
CA PRO A 84 17.19 -7.46 -2.54
C PRO A 84 17.51 -6.29 -1.61
N ASN A 85 18.09 -5.25 -2.15
CA ASN A 85 18.48 -4.06 -1.40
C ASN A 85 17.55 -2.89 -1.64
N GLY A 86 16.36 -3.11 -2.24
CA GLY A 86 15.71 -2.00 -2.86
C GLY A 86 14.36 -1.60 -2.34
N ALA A 87 14.31 -0.49 -1.61
CA ALA A 87 13.12 0.32 -1.55
C ALA A 87 13.03 1.25 -2.78
N VAL A 88 14.12 1.41 -3.52
CA VAL A 88 14.18 2.32 -4.67
C VAL A 88 14.14 1.49 -5.95
N PRO A 89 13.13 1.67 -6.80
CA PRO A 89 13.06 0.94 -8.06
C PRO A 89 14.15 1.40 -9.06
N ALA A 90 14.48 0.50 -9.98
CA ALA A 90 15.46 0.78 -11.03
C ALA A 90 14.98 1.88 -11.99
N HIS A 91 13.68 2.03 -12.15
CA HIS A 91 13.04 3.07 -12.94
C HIS A 91 12.01 3.78 -12.10
N ASP A 92 11.81 5.07 -12.33
CA ASP A 92 10.79 5.82 -11.60
C ASP A 92 9.40 5.23 -11.88
N VAL A 93 8.64 5.04 -10.80
CA VAL A 93 7.26 4.61 -10.87
C VAL A 93 6.41 5.75 -10.32
N ILE A 94 5.55 6.29 -11.16
CA ILE A 94 4.79 7.49 -10.84
C ILE A 94 3.30 7.21 -11.05
N ILE A 95 2.47 7.66 -10.09
CA ILE A 95 1.02 7.65 -10.29
C ILE A 95 0.69 8.81 -11.23
N GLY A 96 0.39 8.49 -12.49
CA GLY A 96 0.14 9.50 -13.50
C GLY A 96 -1.17 10.22 -13.33
N GLU A 97 -2.18 9.51 -12.85
CA GLU A 97 -3.51 10.06 -12.68
C GLU A 97 -4.27 9.27 -11.62
N CYS A 98 -5.05 9.94 -10.81
CA CYS A 98 -5.92 9.29 -9.85
C CYS A 98 -7.21 10.10 -9.67
N GLY A 99 -8.26 9.43 -9.23
CA GLY A 99 -9.55 10.06 -9.03
C GLY A 99 -10.67 9.04 -8.91
N MET A 100 -11.89 9.55 -8.93
CA MET A 100 -13.07 8.69 -8.86
C MET A 100 -13.32 8.05 -10.23
N MET A 101 -13.61 6.74 -10.22
CA MET A 101 -13.98 6.06 -11.46
C MET A 101 -15.44 6.35 -11.80
N PRO A 102 -15.77 6.53 -13.10
CA PRO A 102 -17.16 6.61 -13.50
C PRO A 102 -17.90 5.30 -13.17
N LYS A 103 -19.13 5.43 -12.82
CA LYS A 103 -19.98 4.27 -12.55
C LYS A 103 -20.51 3.65 -13.83
#